data_b4d9c2af5fd723471ba4e1d87d9d0719
#
_entry.id   b4d9c2af5fd723471ba4e1d87d9d0719
#
_cell.length_a   1.000
_cell.length_b   1.000
_cell.length_c   1.000
_cell.angle_alpha   90.00
_cell.angle_beta   90.00
_cell.angle_gamma   90.00
#
_symmetry.space_group_name_H-M   'P 1'
#
loop_
_entity.id
_entity.type
_entity.pdbx_description
1 polymer ?
#
loop_
_entity_poly.entity_id
_entity_poly.type
_entity_poly.pdbx_seq_one_letter_code
_entity_poly.pdbx_strand_id
1 'polypeptide(L)'
;MRVRDSQDKVGAYRGKAEFFDGYLARNAKAARGLKAPGTVTRAVQAAVDLPFSEGMKRERELLLKLVSGPQSAALRYYFFAERQAAKIPDVPADTPKPPIRKVGVIGAGTMGGGILSGGDIVMSRFRATGDSQEPVSGSPRT
;
A
#
# COMPACT_ATOMS: atom_id res chain seq x y z
N MET A 1 -3.86 -21.75 -30.87
CA MET A 1 -3.15 -21.97 -29.61
C MET A 1 -3.79 -21.07 -28.55
N ARG A 2 -4.17 -21.62 -27.40
CA ARG A 2 -4.74 -20.83 -26.30
C ARG A 2 -3.60 -20.32 -25.43
N VAL A 3 -3.70 -19.10 -24.90
CA VAL A 3 -2.66 -18.48 -24.04
C VAL A 3 -2.28 -19.39 -22.87
N ARG A 4 -3.27 -20.10 -22.29
CA ARG A 4 -3.08 -21.05 -21.18
C ARG A 4 -2.19 -22.25 -21.52
N ASP A 5 -2.01 -22.56 -22.81
CA ASP A 5 -1.22 -23.69 -23.29
C ASP A 5 0.23 -23.31 -23.59
N SER A 6 0.55 -21.99 -23.54
CA SER A 6 1.90 -21.47 -23.78
C SER A 6 2.77 -21.66 -22.54
N GLN A 7 3.84 -22.42 -22.67
CA GLN A 7 4.80 -22.73 -21.60
C GLN A 7 6.17 -22.09 -21.80
N ASP A 8 6.37 -21.37 -22.90
CA ASP A 8 7.67 -20.93 -23.38
C ASP A 8 8.40 -20.04 -22.35
N LYS A 9 7.64 -19.19 -21.62
CA LYS A 9 8.20 -18.25 -20.65
C LYS A 9 8.24 -18.77 -19.21
N VAL A 10 7.42 -19.77 -18.88
CA VAL A 10 7.25 -20.23 -17.49
C VAL A 10 7.89 -21.57 -17.22
N GLY A 11 8.13 -22.38 -18.26
CA GLY A 11 8.71 -23.72 -18.12
C GLY A 11 10.06 -23.75 -17.39
N ALA A 12 10.89 -22.71 -17.57
CA ALA A 12 12.17 -22.57 -16.89
C ALA A 12 12.08 -22.42 -15.36
N TYR A 13 10.90 -22.07 -14.82
CA TYR A 13 10.68 -21.85 -13.37
C TYR A 13 9.93 -23.01 -12.70
N ARG A 14 9.49 -24.01 -13.47
CA ARG A 14 8.76 -25.17 -12.95
C ARG A 14 9.63 -25.95 -11.95
N GLY A 15 9.06 -26.25 -10.77
CA GLY A 15 9.72 -26.97 -9.69
C GLY A 15 10.78 -26.15 -8.93
N LYS A 16 10.96 -24.86 -9.24
CA LYS A 16 11.96 -23.99 -8.57
C LYS A 16 11.31 -23.22 -7.42
N ALA A 17 11.03 -23.90 -6.31
CA ALA A 17 10.43 -23.28 -5.13
C ALA A 17 11.27 -22.11 -4.58
N GLU A 18 12.59 -22.22 -4.61
CA GLU A 18 13.53 -21.19 -4.15
C GLU A 18 13.41 -19.87 -4.91
N PHE A 19 12.97 -19.88 -6.16
CA PHE A 19 12.70 -18.63 -6.91
C PHE A 19 11.56 -17.84 -6.26
N PHE A 20 10.47 -18.52 -5.90
CA PHE A 20 9.30 -17.89 -5.27
C PHE A 20 9.60 -17.49 -3.83
N ASP A 21 10.34 -18.30 -3.08
CA ASP A 21 10.78 -17.99 -1.73
C ASP A 21 11.74 -16.79 -1.71
N GLY A 22 12.66 -16.73 -2.65
CA GLY A 22 13.55 -15.59 -2.83
C GLY A 22 12.80 -14.30 -3.18
N TYR A 23 11.73 -14.39 -3.99
CA TYR A 23 10.86 -13.23 -4.26
C TYR A 23 10.17 -12.75 -2.97
N LEU A 24 9.61 -13.65 -2.18
CA LEU A 24 8.97 -13.31 -0.91
C LEU A 24 9.95 -12.69 0.09
N ALA A 25 11.17 -13.23 0.18
CA ALA A 25 12.20 -12.70 1.07
C ALA A 25 12.60 -11.26 0.69
N ARG A 26 12.80 -10.99 -0.61
CA ARG A 26 13.14 -9.64 -1.09
C ARG A 26 12.03 -8.62 -0.85
N ASN A 27 10.79 -9.04 -0.87
CA ASN A 27 9.62 -8.17 -0.71
C ASN A 27 9.01 -8.21 0.71
N ALA A 28 9.65 -8.88 1.67
CA ALA A 28 9.13 -9.09 3.02
C ALA A 28 8.79 -7.77 3.74
N LYS A 29 9.59 -6.72 3.54
CA LYS A 29 9.35 -5.40 4.14
C LYS A 29 8.06 -4.76 3.61
N ALA A 30 7.85 -4.80 2.29
CA ALA A 30 6.65 -4.24 1.65
C ALA A 30 5.40 -5.06 1.95
N ALA A 31 5.54 -6.38 2.10
CA ALA A 31 4.46 -7.30 2.41
C ALA A 31 4.13 -7.40 3.91
N ARG A 32 4.86 -6.67 4.77
CA ARG A 32 4.76 -6.80 6.23
C ARG A 32 3.32 -6.58 6.72
N GLY A 33 2.82 -7.56 7.45
CA GLY A 33 1.45 -7.53 8.00
C GLY A 33 0.35 -7.91 7.02
N LEU A 34 0.65 -8.13 5.73
CA LEU A 34 -0.33 -8.51 4.72
C LEU A 34 -0.21 -9.99 4.35
N LYS A 35 -1.33 -10.71 4.31
CA LYS A 35 -1.38 -12.13 3.90
C LYS A 35 -1.43 -12.29 2.39
N ALA A 36 -2.03 -11.34 1.68
CA ALA A 36 -2.26 -11.45 0.24
C ALA A 36 -0.99 -11.62 -0.59
N PRO A 37 0.11 -10.85 -0.41
CA PRO A 37 1.30 -10.98 -1.25
C PRO A 37 1.90 -12.40 -1.23
N GLY A 38 2.02 -13.02 -0.05
CA GLY A 38 2.49 -14.40 0.07
C GLY A 38 1.55 -15.40 -0.59
N THR A 39 0.24 -15.24 -0.40
CA THR A 39 -0.75 -16.14 -1.00
C THR A 39 -0.80 -16.01 -2.53
N VAL A 40 -0.70 -14.79 -3.07
CA VAL A 40 -0.63 -14.55 -4.52
C VAL A 40 0.63 -15.20 -5.12
N THR A 41 1.78 -15.07 -4.47
CA THR A 41 3.01 -15.74 -4.92
C THR A 41 2.84 -17.26 -5.00
N ARG A 42 2.16 -17.87 -4.01
CA ARG A 42 1.86 -19.32 -4.04
C ARG A 42 0.84 -19.68 -5.12
N ALA A 43 -0.11 -18.82 -5.43
CA ALA A 43 -1.04 -19.05 -6.55
C ALA A 43 -0.30 -19.00 -7.91
N VAL A 44 0.62 -18.06 -8.09
CA VAL A 44 1.48 -17.99 -9.29
C VAL A 44 2.39 -19.22 -9.39
N GLN A 45 2.99 -19.65 -8.28
CA GLN A 45 3.77 -20.88 -8.24
C GLN A 45 2.93 -22.10 -8.68
N ALA A 46 1.72 -22.24 -8.15
CA ALA A 46 0.82 -23.30 -8.53
C ALA A 46 0.45 -23.26 -10.03
N ALA A 47 0.28 -22.06 -10.60
CA ALA A 47 0.02 -21.92 -12.03
C ALA A 47 1.22 -22.33 -12.92
N VAL A 48 2.44 -22.23 -12.40
CA VAL A 48 3.67 -22.68 -13.09
C VAL A 48 3.87 -24.19 -12.96
N ASP A 49 3.60 -24.75 -11.77
CA ASP A 49 3.96 -26.12 -11.41
C ASP A 49 2.86 -27.14 -11.80
N LEU A 50 1.60 -26.72 -11.79
CA LEU A 50 0.44 -27.60 -11.97
C LEU A 50 -0.18 -27.48 -13.37
N PRO A 51 -0.91 -28.52 -13.85
CA PRO A 51 -1.80 -28.41 -14.98
C PRO A 51 -2.85 -27.31 -14.77
N PHE A 52 -3.25 -26.64 -15.85
CA PHE A 52 -4.14 -25.47 -15.78
C PHE A 52 -5.38 -25.67 -14.89
N SER A 53 -6.08 -26.78 -15.03
CA SER A 53 -7.29 -27.07 -14.24
C SER A 53 -7.03 -27.21 -12.75
N GLU A 54 -5.89 -27.78 -12.37
CA GLU A 54 -5.48 -27.94 -10.97
C GLU A 54 -4.96 -26.64 -10.40
N GLY A 55 -4.17 -25.88 -11.17
CA GLY A 55 -3.73 -24.55 -10.83
C GLY A 55 -4.90 -23.62 -10.52
N MET A 56 -5.96 -23.63 -11.36
CA MET A 56 -7.19 -22.87 -11.15
C MET A 56 -7.95 -23.27 -9.87
N LYS A 57 -8.02 -24.57 -9.56
CA LYS A 57 -8.61 -25.03 -8.30
C LYS A 57 -7.81 -24.50 -7.10
N ARG A 58 -6.49 -24.60 -7.19
CA ARG A 58 -5.60 -24.12 -6.13
C ARG A 58 -5.69 -22.61 -5.91
N GLU A 59 -5.71 -21.83 -6.99
CA GLU A 59 -5.91 -20.39 -6.94
C GLU A 59 -7.24 -20.04 -6.24
N ARG A 60 -8.34 -20.71 -6.62
CA ARG A 60 -9.65 -20.50 -6.01
C ARG A 60 -9.66 -20.78 -4.50
N GLU A 61 -9.04 -21.88 -4.07
CA GLU A 61 -8.91 -22.19 -2.64
C GLU A 61 -8.17 -21.08 -1.88
N LEU A 62 -7.05 -20.62 -2.43
CA LEU A 62 -6.23 -19.56 -1.84
C LEU A 62 -6.99 -18.23 -1.78
N LEU A 63 -7.71 -17.88 -2.85
CA LEU A 63 -8.56 -16.69 -2.92
C LEU A 63 -9.66 -16.74 -1.86
N LEU A 64 -10.39 -17.85 -1.76
CA LEU A 64 -11.47 -18.00 -0.78
C LEU A 64 -10.97 -17.83 0.66
N LYS A 65 -9.81 -18.42 0.99
CA LYS A 65 -9.17 -18.23 2.31
C LYS A 65 -8.83 -16.77 2.61
N LEU A 66 -8.39 -16.01 1.61
CA LEU A 66 -8.12 -14.57 1.79
C LEU A 66 -9.40 -13.77 1.96
N VAL A 67 -10.38 -13.97 1.08
CA VAL A 67 -11.62 -13.17 1.05
C VAL A 67 -12.47 -13.39 2.29
N SER A 68 -12.59 -14.63 2.77
CA SER A 68 -13.34 -14.96 3.99
C SER A 68 -12.58 -14.66 5.29
N GLY A 69 -11.31 -14.29 5.20
CA GLY A 69 -10.47 -14.04 6.36
C GLY A 69 -10.73 -12.70 7.05
N PRO A 70 -10.40 -12.57 8.35
CA PRO A 70 -10.62 -11.34 9.11
C PRO A 70 -9.84 -10.15 8.57
N GLN A 71 -8.65 -10.35 8.00
CA GLN A 71 -7.86 -9.27 7.41
C GLN A 71 -8.59 -8.64 6.21
N SER A 72 -9.22 -9.46 5.34
CA SER A 72 -10.00 -8.96 4.22
C SER A 72 -11.23 -8.16 4.69
N ALA A 73 -11.91 -8.63 5.73
CA ALA A 73 -13.02 -7.90 6.34
C ALA A 73 -12.58 -6.54 6.89
N ALA A 74 -11.47 -6.50 7.62
CA ALA A 74 -10.91 -5.28 8.18
C ALA A 74 -10.46 -4.28 7.09
N LEU A 75 -9.80 -4.75 6.04
CA LEU A 75 -9.37 -3.88 4.93
C LEU A 75 -10.56 -3.31 4.15
N ARG A 76 -11.61 -4.10 3.92
CA ARG A 76 -12.86 -3.60 3.31
C ARG A 76 -13.55 -2.57 4.19
N TYR A 77 -13.63 -2.83 5.50
CA TYR A 77 -14.21 -1.88 6.45
C TYR A 77 -13.44 -0.55 6.43
N TYR A 78 -12.10 -0.62 6.53
CA TYR A 78 -11.25 0.58 6.48
C TYR A 78 -11.44 1.37 5.19
N PHE A 79 -11.46 0.71 4.04
CA PHE A 79 -11.68 1.33 2.75
C PHE A 79 -12.98 2.12 2.66
N PHE A 80 -14.09 1.58 3.17
CA PHE A 80 -15.38 2.28 3.18
C PHE A 80 -15.43 3.37 4.25
N ALA A 81 -14.86 3.12 5.43
CA ALA A 81 -14.80 4.08 6.52
C ALA A 81 -14.01 5.34 6.11
N GLU A 82 -12.86 5.18 5.44
CA GLU A 82 -12.06 6.29 4.92
C GLU A 82 -12.86 7.14 3.91
N ARG A 83 -13.55 6.48 2.97
CA ARG A 83 -14.41 7.18 2.01
C ARG A 83 -15.59 7.89 2.67
N GLN A 84 -16.15 7.32 3.71
CA GLN A 84 -17.26 7.91 4.43
C GLN A 84 -16.79 9.08 5.29
N ALA A 85 -15.62 8.99 5.92
CA ALA A 85 -15.04 10.09 6.68
C ALA A 85 -14.70 11.32 5.81
N ALA A 86 -14.44 11.11 4.53
CA ALA A 86 -14.22 12.21 3.58
C ALA A 86 -15.51 12.95 3.18
N LYS A 87 -16.70 12.42 3.51
CA LYS A 87 -17.97 13.07 3.24
C LYS A 87 -18.41 13.87 4.45
N ILE A 88 -18.62 15.16 4.27
CA ILE A 88 -19.17 16.04 5.29
C ILE A 88 -20.69 16.14 5.03
N PRO A 89 -21.56 15.59 5.90
CA PRO A 89 -22.99 15.45 5.61
C PRO A 89 -23.70 16.76 5.21
N ASP A 90 -23.33 17.85 5.85
CA ASP A 90 -24.00 19.16 5.69
C ASP A 90 -23.31 20.09 4.68
N VAL A 91 -22.32 19.58 3.93
CA VAL A 91 -21.58 20.36 2.94
C VAL A 91 -21.77 19.74 1.56
N PRO A 92 -22.40 20.43 0.60
CA PRO A 92 -22.50 19.98 -0.78
C PRO A 92 -21.13 19.72 -1.42
N ALA A 93 -21.04 18.72 -2.28
CA ALA A 93 -19.78 18.32 -2.90
C ALA A 93 -19.15 19.41 -3.81
N ASP A 94 -19.98 20.31 -4.31
CA ASP A 94 -19.65 21.44 -5.17
C ASP A 94 -19.38 22.74 -4.42
N THR A 95 -19.37 22.69 -3.07
CA THR A 95 -19.06 23.86 -2.24
C THR A 95 -17.70 24.43 -2.62
N PRO A 96 -17.62 25.75 -2.99
CA PRO A 96 -16.36 26.39 -3.35
C PRO A 96 -15.35 26.32 -2.21
N LYS A 97 -14.16 25.81 -2.49
CA LYS A 97 -13.08 25.73 -1.51
C LYS A 97 -12.22 27.00 -1.61
N PRO A 98 -12.07 27.77 -0.53
CA PRO A 98 -11.16 28.92 -0.56
C PRO A 98 -9.71 28.44 -0.78
N PRO A 99 -8.91 29.16 -1.56
CA PRO A 99 -7.51 28.79 -1.76
C PRO A 99 -6.73 28.96 -0.45
N ILE A 100 -6.19 27.87 0.07
CA ILE A 100 -5.33 27.89 1.25
C ILE A 100 -3.93 28.31 0.79
N ARG A 101 -3.52 29.55 1.10
CA ARG A 101 -2.24 30.10 0.68
C ARG A 101 -1.14 29.96 1.72
N LYS A 102 -1.48 29.80 2.99
CA LYS A 102 -0.52 29.67 4.10
C LYS A 102 -1.08 28.71 5.13
N VAL A 103 -0.24 27.80 5.59
CA VAL A 103 -0.55 26.86 6.67
C VAL A 103 0.51 27.03 7.76
N GLY A 104 0.08 27.16 9.00
CA GLY A 104 0.95 27.16 10.17
C GLY A 104 0.79 25.86 10.94
N VAL A 105 1.90 25.21 11.29
CA VAL A 105 1.91 24.05 12.17
C VAL A 105 2.55 24.45 13.50
N ILE A 106 1.78 24.33 14.59
CA ILE A 106 2.26 24.62 15.94
C ILE A 106 2.63 23.32 16.61
N GLY A 107 3.92 23.15 16.93
CA GLY A 107 4.47 21.92 17.50
C GLY A 107 5.20 21.05 16.48
N ALA A 108 6.46 20.74 16.79
CA ALA A 108 7.36 19.94 15.94
C ALA A 108 7.50 18.47 16.44
N GLY A 109 6.51 17.96 17.16
CA GLY A 109 6.47 16.54 17.58
C GLY A 109 6.25 15.60 16.40
N THR A 110 6.07 14.31 16.68
CA THR A 110 5.92 13.24 15.67
C THR A 110 4.85 13.57 14.62
N MET A 111 3.71 14.11 15.02
CA MET A 111 2.64 14.47 14.08
C MET A 111 2.95 15.76 13.30
N GLY A 112 3.45 16.81 13.96
CA GLY A 112 3.80 18.06 13.29
C GLY A 112 4.91 17.86 12.25
N GLY A 113 5.93 17.07 12.58
CA GLY A 113 6.99 16.68 11.64
C GLY A 113 6.45 15.85 10.47
N GLY A 114 5.50 14.95 10.70
CA GLY A 114 4.85 14.16 9.66
C GLY A 114 4.00 15.01 8.71
N ILE A 115 3.25 15.97 9.21
CA ILE A 115 2.46 16.91 8.39
C ILE A 115 3.36 17.76 7.49
N LEU A 116 4.51 18.20 8.02
CA LEU A 116 5.47 19.02 7.28
C LEU A 116 6.23 18.26 6.19
N SER A 117 6.49 16.96 6.42
CA SER A 117 7.23 16.11 5.47
C SER A 117 6.36 15.45 4.39
N GLY A 118 5.04 15.43 4.56
CA GLY A 118 4.10 14.70 3.70
C GLY A 118 3.42 15.51 2.60
N GLY A 119 3.68 16.81 2.45
CA GLY A 119 3.01 17.65 1.47
C GLY A 119 3.92 18.70 0.84
N ASP A 120 3.54 19.20 -0.35
CA ASP A 120 4.10 20.39 -1.00
C ASP A 120 3.76 21.68 -0.20
N ILE A 121 4.00 21.65 1.09
CA ILE A 121 3.78 22.80 1.96
C ILE A 121 5.03 23.65 1.90
N VAL A 122 4.96 24.74 1.13
CA VAL A 122 6.00 25.76 1.10
C VAL A 122 6.05 26.44 2.47
N MET A 123 7.03 26.08 3.29
CA MET A 123 7.28 26.71 4.58
C MET A 123 7.96 28.06 4.43
N SER A 124 7.22 29.12 4.66
CA SER A 124 7.82 30.43 4.92
C SER A 124 7.90 30.68 6.43
N ARG A 125 8.90 30.16 7.10
CA ARG A 125 9.29 30.35 8.52
C ARG A 125 8.53 29.51 9.55
N PHE A 126 9.24 28.56 10.13
CA PHE A 126 8.91 27.87 11.35
C PHE A 126 9.60 28.57 12.53
N ARG A 127 8.85 28.96 13.56
CA ARG A 127 9.41 29.37 14.85
C ARG A 127 9.02 28.32 15.87
N ALA A 128 9.96 27.49 16.29
CA ALA A 128 9.76 26.59 17.40
C ALA A 128 9.71 27.43 18.71
N THR A 129 8.59 27.44 19.40
CA THR A 129 8.49 27.93 20.76
C THR A 129 8.78 26.77 21.70
N GLY A 130 10.04 26.49 21.88
CA GLY A 130 10.59 25.56 22.85
C GLY A 130 12.08 25.88 22.97
N ASP A 131 12.60 25.79 24.17
CA ASP A 131 13.88 26.30 24.65
C ASP A 131 15.15 25.64 24.03
N SER A 132 15.16 25.46 22.72
CA SER A 132 16.33 25.04 21.95
C SER A 132 16.38 25.82 20.63
N GLN A 133 17.25 26.82 20.64
CA GLN A 133 17.58 27.64 19.50
C GLN A 133 18.44 26.86 18.49
N GLU A 134 17.84 26.17 17.54
CA GLU A 134 18.52 25.89 16.28
C GLU A 134 17.53 25.98 15.10
N PRO A 135 17.84 26.73 14.05
CA PRO A 135 17.02 26.81 12.87
C PRO A 135 17.19 25.54 12.02
N VAL A 136 16.11 24.81 11.80
CA VAL A 136 16.11 23.71 10.84
C VAL A 136 16.11 24.30 9.44
N SER A 137 17.27 24.33 8.79
CA SER A 137 17.41 24.68 7.38
C SER A 137 16.97 23.48 6.52
N GLY A 138 15.78 23.55 5.94
CA GLY A 138 15.35 22.61 4.90
C GLY A 138 15.95 23.03 3.57
N SER A 139 16.88 22.25 3.01
CA SER A 139 17.33 22.40 1.62
C SER A 139 16.22 21.91 0.68
N PRO A 140 15.91 22.64 -0.39
CA PRO A 140 15.03 22.15 -1.45
C PRO A 140 15.73 21.00 -2.18
N ARG A 141 15.06 19.88 -2.32
CA ARG A 141 15.50 18.81 -3.23
C ARG A 141 15.10 19.20 -4.64
N THR A 142 16.09 19.40 -5.47
CA THR A 142 15.99 19.47 -6.93
C THR A 142 15.58 18.12 -7.49
#